data_8574a809dbabb5235ad359dd4991dddb
#
_entry.id   8574a809dbabb5235ad359dd4991dddb
#
_cell.length_a   1.000
_cell.length_b   1.000
_cell.length_c   1.000
_cell.angle_alpha   90.00
_cell.angle_beta   90.00
_cell.angle_gamma   90.00
#
_symmetry.space_group_name_H-M   'P 1'
#
loop_
_entity.id
_entity.type
_entity.pdbx_description
1 polymer ?
#
loop_
_entity_poly.entity_id
_entity_poly.type
_entity_poly.pdbx_seq_one_letter_code
_entity_poly.pdbx_strand_id
1 'polypeptide(L)'
;MTRTVKKPEERRQEIIAAARVLFQSKEYDQTTMQDVMDALGIAKGTIYYYFKSKEELLDAVIEDLVDANTARMQQVLDEASGSALEKFYLLVTASNMEEDNEQLLEQLHRPGNMGMHARALAVAILKQAPLYAQLVQQGCEEGVFHTDIPLETSEFILTSIQFLTDVGFYPWTPETLMRRAAAIPAIIESLLNAPAGSFQFLVPQFPQE
;
A
#
# COMPACT_ATOMS: atom_id res chain seq x y z
N MET A 1 33.68 22.66 -11.57
CA MET A 1 32.55 21.69 -11.66
C MET A 1 31.28 22.46 -11.92
N THR A 2 30.67 22.27 -13.07
CA THR A 2 29.43 22.98 -13.48
C THR A 2 28.28 22.45 -12.62
N ARG A 3 27.69 23.30 -11.79
CA ARG A 3 26.53 22.98 -10.95
C ARG A 3 25.32 22.77 -11.87
N THR A 4 25.00 21.52 -12.15
CA THR A 4 23.79 21.17 -12.93
C THR A 4 22.57 21.54 -12.08
N VAL A 5 21.82 22.53 -12.52
CA VAL A 5 20.55 22.93 -11.90
C VAL A 5 19.50 21.88 -12.32
N LYS A 6 19.16 20.96 -11.42
CA LYS A 6 18.09 19.98 -11.66
C LYS A 6 16.73 20.69 -11.63
N LYS A 7 15.75 20.14 -12.35
CA LYS A 7 14.37 20.61 -12.28
C LYS A 7 13.84 20.42 -10.84
N PRO A 8 12.96 21.30 -10.34
CA PRO A 8 12.44 21.20 -8.98
C PRO A 8 11.87 19.80 -8.64
N GLU A 9 11.11 19.22 -9.57
CA GLU A 9 10.50 17.89 -9.36
C GLU A 9 11.56 16.79 -9.27
N GLU A 10 12.56 16.79 -10.14
CA GLU A 10 13.67 15.83 -10.10
C GLU A 10 14.44 15.92 -8.76
N ARG A 11 14.60 17.13 -8.23
CA ARG A 11 15.25 17.33 -6.93
C ARG A 11 14.37 16.82 -5.78
N ARG A 12 13.07 17.03 -5.85
CA ARG A 12 12.12 16.53 -4.86
C ARG A 12 12.16 15.00 -4.80
N GLN A 13 12.10 14.33 -5.94
CA GLN A 13 12.16 12.88 -6.03
C GLN A 13 13.52 12.32 -5.55
N GLU A 14 14.62 13.00 -5.84
CA GLU A 14 15.94 12.60 -5.34
C GLU A 14 16.03 12.66 -3.80
N ILE A 15 15.40 13.66 -3.18
CA ILE A 15 15.34 13.76 -1.72
C ILE A 15 14.49 12.62 -1.15
N ILE A 16 13.33 12.33 -1.74
CA ILE A 16 12.44 11.22 -1.33
C ILE A 16 13.19 9.89 -1.42
N ALA A 17 13.84 9.61 -2.55
CA ALA A 17 14.58 8.37 -2.75
C ALA A 17 15.73 8.19 -1.75
N ALA A 18 16.50 9.24 -1.47
CA ALA A 18 17.57 9.20 -0.46
C ALA A 18 17.01 8.99 0.96
N ALA A 19 15.90 9.65 1.29
CA ALA A 19 15.24 9.48 2.58
C ALA A 19 14.71 8.05 2.75
N ARG A 20 14.09 7.47 1.70
CA ARG A 20 13.63 6.07 1.71
C ARG A 20 14.77 5.12 2.08
N VAL A 21 15.91 5.21 1.39
CA VAL A 21 17.08 4.37 1.67
C VAL A 21 17.57 4.54 3.11
N LEU A 22 17.61 5.78 3.62
CA LEU A 22 18.05 6.05 4.99
C LEU A 22 17.05 5.54 6.03
N PHE A 23 15.75 5.71 5.82
CA PHE A 23 14.71 5.18 6.72
C PHE A 23 14.71 3.66 6.79
N GLN A 24 15.02 2.98 5.68
CA GLN A 24 15.17 1.52 5.64
C GLN A 24 16.46 1.06 6.32
N SER A 25 17.61 1.69 6.05
CA SER A 25 18.91 1.22 6.51
C SER A 25 19.32 1.68 7.91
N LYS A 26 18.86 2.87 8.33
CA LYS A 26 19.25 3.51 9.61
C LYS A 26 18.09 3.61 10.61
N GLU A 27 16.89 3.17 10.23
CA GLU A 27 15.62 3.38 10.91
C GLU A 27 15.16 4.85 10.90
N TYR A 28 13.83 5.05 10.89
CA TYR A 28 13.25 6.40 10.86
C TYR A 28 13.68 7.25 12.05
N ASP A 29 13.58 6.72 13.28
CA ASP A 29 13.87 7.50 14.50
C ASP A 29 15.31 7.98 14.57
N GLN A 30 16.25 7.19 14.07
CA GLN A 30 17.67 7.50 14.05
C GLN A 30 18.11 8.37 12.87
N THR A 31 17.27 8.48 11.84
CA THR A 31 17.55 9.30 10.67
C THR A 31 17.16 10.75 10.93
N THR A 32 18.03 11.67 10.54
CA THR A 32 17.82 13.13 10.66
C THR A 32 17.73 13.78 9.29
N MET A 33 17.18 15.00 9.22
CA MET A 33 17.25 15.83 8.01
C MET A 33 18.70 16.10 7.58
N GLN A 34 19.66 16.12 8.54
CA GLN A 34 21.09 16.28 8.25
C GLN A 34 21.64 15.07 7.50
N ASP A 35 21.27 13.85 7.90
CA ASP A 35 21.73 12.63 7.20
C ASP A 35 21.31 12.66 5.71
N VAL A 36 20.09 13.11 5.42
CA VAL A 36 19.62 13.24 4.03
C VAL A 36 20.39 14.31 3.25
N MET A 37 20.67 15.46 3.91
CA MET A 37 21.50 16.51 3.31
C MET A 37 22.90 16.01 2.98
N ASP A 38 23.51 15.28 3.91
CA ASP A 38 24.88 14.76 3.75
C ASP A 38 24.94 13.69 2.65
N ALA A 39 23.96 12.79 2.60
CA ALA A 39 23.86 11.77 1.57
C ALA A 39 23.74 12.36 0.14
N LEU A 40 23.09 13.51 0.01
CA LEU A 40 22.88 14.16 -1.29
C LEU A 40 23.87 15.29 -1.58
N GLY A 41 24.69 15.71 -0.60
CA GLY A 41 25.56 16.87 -0.71
C GLY A 41 24.79 18.19 -0.95
N ILE A 42 23.60 18.35 -0.34
CA ILE A 42 22.75 19.54 -0.52
C ILE A 42 22.75 20.44 0.70
N ALA A 43 22.56 21.73 0.46
CA ALA A 43 22.51 22.72 1.53
C ALA A 43 21.18 22.68 2.30
N LYS A 44 21.19 23.10 3.58
CA LYS A 44 20.03 23.20 4.46
C LYS A 44 18.86 23.94 3.80
N GLY A 45 19.11 25.07 3.15
CA GLY A 45 18.08 25.82 2.45
C GLY A 45 17.40 25.04 1.32
N THR A 46 18.12 24.09 0.68
CA THR A 46 17.57 23.25 -0.39
C THR A 46 16.56 22.26 0.16
N ILE A 47 16.92 21.48 1.17
CA ILE A 47 15.99 20.45 1.70
C ILE A 47 14.76 21.11 2.35
N TYR A 48 14.93 22.20 3.13
CA TYR A 48 13.82 22.90 3.79
C TYR A 48 12.93 23.72 2.83
N TYR A 49 13.36 23.91 1.59
CA TYR A 49 12.49 24.43 0.54
C TYR A 49 11.41 23.40 0.16
N TYR A 50 11.78 22.10 0.08
CA TYR A 50 10.86 21.02 -0.31
C TYR A 50 10.10 20.41 0.86
N PHE A 51 10.74 20.22 2.01
CA PHE A 51 10.19 19.53 3.17
C PHE A 51 10.50 20.30 4.44
N LYS A 52 9.46 20.68 5.19
CA LYS A 52 9.59 21.50 6.40
C LYS A 52 10.02 20.69 7.62
N SER A 53 9.75 19.38 7.60
CA SER A 53 10.09 18.47 8.70
C SER A 53 10.42 17.06 8.19
N LYS A 54 10.93 16.22 9.09
CA LYS A 54 11.16 14.80 8.80
C LYS A 54 9.86 14.04 8.60
N GLU A 55 8.82 14.44 9.29
CA GLU A 55 7.47 13.87 9.17
C GLU A 55 6.90 14.15 7.77
N GLU A 56 7.01 15.39 7.28
CA GLU A 56 6.57 15.74 5.91
C GLU A 56 7.35 14.96 4.84
N LEU A 57 8.64 14.75 5.08
CA LEU A 57 9.48 13.93 4.21
C LEU A 57 9.07 12.45 4.23
N LEU A 58 8.73 11.92 5.40
CA LEU A 58 8.24 10.54 5.52
C LEU A 58 6.86 10.38 4.87
N ASP A 59 5.94 11.34 5.06
CA ASP A 59 4.65 11.34 4.35
C ASP A 59 4.87 11.24 2.82
N ALA A 60 5.83 12.00 2.28
CA ALA A 60 6.16 11.95 0.86
C ALA A 60 6.81 10.63 0.43
N VAL A 61 7.62 10.00 1.27
CA VAL A 61 8.18 8.65 1.00
C VAL A 61 7.07 7.61 0.95
N ILE A 62 6.11 7.68 1.89
CA ILE A 62 4.96 6.77 1.92
C ILE A 62 4.09 6.96 0.67
N GLU A 63 3.80 8.20 0.30
CA GLU A 63 3.01 8.51 -0.89
C GLU A 63 3.69 7.98 -2.16
N ASP A 64 4.99 8.15 -2.29
CA ASP A 64 5.78 7.64 -3.41
C ASP A 64 5.73 6.11 -3.50
N LEU A 65 5.79 5.41 -2.36
CA LEU A 65 5.65 3.95 -2.30
C LEU A 65 4.25 3.47 -2.71
N VAL A 66 3.21 4.14 -2.22
CA VAL A 66 1.83 3.81 -2.59
C VAL A 66 1.61 4.07 -4.08
N ASP A 67 2.17 5.16 -4.63
CA ASP A 67 2.09 5.47 -6.06
C ASP A 67 2.79 4.42 -6.92
N ALA A 68 3.99 4.00 -6.52
CA ALA A 68 4.74 2.96 -7.22
C ALA A 68 3.97 1.62 -7.20
N ASN A 69 3.41 1.24 -6.06
CA ASN A 69 2.60 0.03 -5.95
C ASN A 69 1.32 0.12 -6.79
N THR A 70 0.61 1.24 -6.73
CA THR A 70 -0.61 1.47 -7.51
C THR A 70 -0.33 1.42 -9.02
N ALA A 71 0.78 2.02 -9.47
CA ALA A 71 1.19 1.97 -10.87
C ALA A 71 1.49 0.54 -11.34
N ARG A 72 2.15 -0.27 -10.49
CA ARG A 72 2.38 -1.69 -10.78
C ARG A 72 1.07 -2.48 -10.84
N MET A 73 0.15 -2.25 -9.91
CA MET A 73 -1.18 -2.87 -9.94
C MET A 73 -1.93 -2.52 -11.22
N GLN A 74 -1.88 -1.26 -11.65
CA GLN A 74 -2.48 -0.82 -12.92
C GLN A 74 -1.83 -1.54 -14.11
N GLN A 75 -0.50 -1.64 -14.15
CA GLN A 75 0.19 -2.38 -15.21
C GLN A 75 -0.25 -3.85 -15.27
N VAL A 76 -0.37 -4.52 -14.11
CA VAL A 76 -0.87 -5.90 -14.05
C VAL A 76 -2.28 -6.00 -14.65
N LEU A 77 -3.16 -5.03 -14.37
CA LEU A 77 -4.51 -5.01 -14.92
C LEU A 77 -4.53 -4.74 -16.43
N ASP A 78 -3.68 -3.84 -16.91
CA ASP A 78 -3.58 -3.49 -18.33
C ASP A 78 -3.08 -4.67 -19.19
N GLU A 79 -2.18 -5.49 -18.62
CA GLU A 79 -1.62 -6.67 -19.26
C GLU A 79 -2.49 -7.94 -19.07
N ALA A 80 -3.37 -7.96 -18.05
CA ALA A 80 -4.17 -9.12 -17.71
C ALA A 80 -5.33 -9.33 -18.70
N SER A 81 -5.50 -10.55 -19.14
CA SER A 81 -6.69 -11.04 -19.84
C SER A 81 -7.44 -12.05 -18.95
N GLY A 82 -8.73 -12.28 -19.23
CA GLY A 82 -9.54 -13.24 -18.51
C GLY A 82 -10.65 -12.59 -17.69
N SER A 83 -11.28 -13.40 -16.85
CA SER A 83 -12.41 -13.04 -16.00
C SER A 83 -12.00 -12.08 -14.86
N ALA A 84 -12.98 -11.40 -14.29
CA ALA A 84 -12.79 -10.54 -13.12
C ALA A 84 -12.09 -11.29 -11.98
N LEU A 85 -12.46 -12.54 -11.70
CA LEU A 85 -11.85 -13.36 -10.64
C LEU A 85 -10.38 -13.69 -10.91
N GLU A 86 -10.02 -14.02 -12.16
CA GLU A 86 -8.62 -14.27 -12.54
C GLU A 86 -7.77 -13.02 -12.37
N LYS A 87 -8.30 -11.87 -12.76
CA LYS A 87 -7.63 -10.57 -12.56
C LYS A 87 -7.53 -10.18 -11.09
N PHE A 88 -8.54 -10.45 -10.26
CA PHE A 88 -8.47 -10.28 -8.81
C PHE A 88 -7.32 -11.09 -8.21
N TYR A 89 -7.20 -12.36 -8.60
CA TYR A 89 -6.09 -13.21 -8.15
C TYR A 89 -4.72 -12.61 -8.51
N LEU A 90 -4.54 -12.17 -9.76
CA LEU A 90 -3.30 -11.53 -10.22
C LEU A 90 -3.00 -10.26 -9.45
N LEU A 91 -4.00 -9.41 -9.23
CA LEU A 91 -3.86 -8.14 -8.53
C LEU A 91 -3.43 -8.34 -7.07
N VAL A 92 -4.09 -9.25 -6.36
CA VAL A 92 -3.73 -9.58 -4.97
C VAL A 92 -2.32 -10.15 -4.88
N THR A 93 -1.95 -11.04 -5.81
CA THR A 93 -0.60 -11.62 -5.85
C THR A 93 0.47 -10.56 -6.12
N ALA A 94 0.19 -9.63 -7.06
CA ALA A 94 1.10 -8.53 -7.35
C ALA A 94 1.28 -7.56 -6.17
N SER A 95 0.23 -7.35 -5.37
CA SER A 95 0.29 -6.48 -4.19
C SER A 95 1.14 -7.05 -3.06
N ASN A 96 1.26 -8.37 -2.97
CA ASN A 96 1.97 -9.07 -1.89
C ASN A 96 3.47 -9.28 -2.16
N MET A 97 4.00 -8.92 -3.34
CA MET A 97 5.36 -9.27 -3.76
C MET A 97 6.47 -8.34 -3.26
N GLU A 98 6.22 -7.41 -2.34
CA GLU A 98 7.27 -6.49 -1.85
C GLU A 98 7.81 -6.88 -0.47
N GLU A 99 8.81 -7.74 -0.43
CA GLU A 99 9.69 -7.93 0.74
C GLU A 99 10.55 -6.69 1.05
N ASP A 100 10.80 -5.83 0.05
CA ASP A 100 11.69 -4.65 0.16
C ASP A 100 11.17 -3.54 1.10
N ASN A 101 9.90 -3.57 1.50
CA ASN A 101 9.30 -2.54 2.36
C ASN A 101 9.01 -3.01 3.79
N GLU A 102 9.37 -4.23 4.16
CA GLU A 102 9.08 -4.80 5.49
C GLU A 102 9.57 -3.90 6.62
N GLN A 103 10.80 -3.39 6.53
CA GLN A 103 11.38 -2.50 7.55
C GLN A 103 10.62 -1.17 7.67
N LEU A 104 10.14 -0.62 6.55
CA LEU A 104 9.36 0.62 6.59
C LEU A 104 7.96 0.39 7.18
N LEU A 105 7.33 -0.73 6.85
CA LEU A 105 6.06 -1.14 7.45
C LEU A 105 6.22 -1.34 8.96
N GLU A 106 7.30 -1.98 9.40
CA GLU A 106 7.62 -2.15 10.81
C GLU A 106 7.76 -0.79 11.54
N GLN A 107 8.36 0.22 10.89
CA GLN A 107 8.42 1.57 11.44
C GLN A 107 7.02 2.21 11.58
N LEU A 108 6.13 2.00 10.61
CA LEU A 108 4.76 2.50 10.67
C LEU A 108 3.96 1.88 11.82
N HIS A 109 4.23 0.62 12.17
CA HIS A 109 3.57 -0.08 13.27
C HIS A 109 4.03 0.35 14.66
N ARG A 110 5.05 1.20 14.79
CA ARG A 110 5.48 1.71 16.11
C ARG A 110 4.43 2.63 16.73
N PRO A 111 4.22 2.56 18.05
CA PRO A 111 3.17 3.33 18.75
C PRO A 111 3.20 4.84 18.47
N GLY A 112 4.38 5.43 18.29
CA GLY A 112 4.55 6.86 17.96
C GLY A 112 4.10 7.24 16.55
N ASN A 113 3.97 6.28 15.63
CA ASN A 113 3.70 6.50 14.21
C ASN A 113 2.25 6.14 13.80
N MET A 114 1.38 5.84 14.75
CA MET A 114 0.00 5.40 14.47
C MET A 114 -0.79 6.38 13.58
N GLY A 115 -0.65 7.69 13.80
CA GLY A 115 -1.34 8.69 12.97
C GLY A 115 -0.83 8.72 11.53
N MET A 116 0.45 8.43 11.33
CA MET A 116 1.08 8.33 10.00
C MET A 116 0.66 7.02 9.31
N HIS A 117 0.65 5.92 10.05
CA HIS A 117 0.17 4.63 9.55
C HIS A 117 -1.29 4.72 9.07
N ALA A 118 -2.17 5.34 9.85
CA ALA A 118 -3.56 5.58 9.44
C ALA A 118 -3.66 6.41 8.15
N ARG A 119 -2.80 7.43 7.98
CA ARG A 119 -2.75 8.21 6.73
C ARG A 119 -2.24 7.40 5.56
N ALA A 120 -1.22 6.56 5.76
CA ALA A 120 -0.70 5.66 4.73
C ALA A 120 -1.79 4.72 4.21
N LEU A 121 -2.55 4.10 5.10
CA LEU A 121 -3.70 3.26 4.74
C LEU A 121 -4.78 4.05 3.99
N ALA A 122 -5.10 5.25 4.45
CA ALA A 122 -6.08 6.10 3.76
C ALA A 122 -5.63 6.47 2.33
N VAL A 123 -4.35 6.83 2.15
CA VAL A 123 -3.77 7.11 0.81
C VAL A 123 -3.82 5.87 -0.06
N ALA A 124 -3.46 4.69 0.49
CA ALA A 124 -3.52 3.43 -0.24
C ALA A 124 -4.94 3.13 -0.72
N ILE A 125 -5.95 3.26 0.15
CA ILE A 125 -7.35 3.03 -0.23
C ILE A 125 -7.78 3.98 -1.35
N LEU A 126 -7.55 5.30 -1.20
CA LEU A 126 -7.94 6.29 -2.21
C LEU A 126 -7.34 6.00 -3.58
N LYS A 127 -6.12 5.48 -3.65
CA LYS A 127 -5.42 5.20 -4.90
C LYS A 127 -5.72 3.81 -5.48
N GLN A 128 -5.93 2.81 -4.62
CA GLN A 128 -6.09 1.41 -5.04
C GLN A 128 -7.56 0.99 -5.21
N ALA A 129 -8.50 1.53 -4.42
CA ALA A 129 -9.90 1.15 -4.53
C ALA A 129 -10.49 1.31 -5.94
N PRO A 130 -10.14 2.36 -6.73
CA PRO A 130 -10.58 2.47 -8.11
C PRO A 130 -10.14 1.31 -9.01
N LEU A 131 -8.98 0.69 -8.75
CA LEU A 131 -8.50 -0.48 -9.51
C LEU A 131 -9.34 -1.71 -9.21
N TYR A 132 -9.64 -1.94 -7.91
CA TYR A 132 -10.53 -3.02 -7.51
C TYR A 132 -11.96 -2.80 -8.00
N ALA A 133 -12.44 -1.55 -8.01
CA ALA A 133 -13.76 -1.20 -8.52
C ALA A 133 -13.93 -1.54 -10.01
N GLN A 134 -12.87 -1.39 -10.83
CA GLN A 134 -12.88 -1.83 -12.24
C GLN A 134 -13.13 -3.35 -12.35
N LEU A 135 -12.50 -4.14 -11.47
CA LEU A 135 -12.71 -5.59 -11.44
C LEU A 135 -14.09 -5.97 -10.94
N VAL A 136 -14.61 -5.27 -9.92
CA VAL A 136 -15.98 -5.46 -9.45
C VAL A 136 -16.97 -5.14 -10.56
N GLN A 137 -16.77 -4.04 -11.28
CA GLN A 137 -17.60 -3.66 -12.43
C GLN A 137 -17.55 -4.72 -13.53
N GLN A 138 -16.35 -5.22 -13.88
CA GLN A 138 -16.21 -6.32 -14.85
C GLN A 138 -16.96 -7.57 -14.39
N GLY A 139 -16.84 -7.95 -13.12
CA GLY A 139 -17.54 -9.11 -12.57
C GLY A 139 -19.08 -8.95 -12.58
N CYS A 140 -19.60 -7.74 -12.44
CA CYS A 140 -21.01 -7.42 -12.62
C CYS A 140 -21.44 -7.58 -14.08
N GLU A 141 -20.62 -7.15 -15.02
CA GLU A 141 -20.87 -7.32 -16.47
C GLU A 141 -20.82 -8.80 -16.89
N GLU A 142 -19.96 -9.58 -16.26
CA GLU A 142 -19.88 -11.05 -16.43
C GLU A 142 -21.03 -11.81 -15.72
N GLY A 143 -21.80 -11.11 -14.86
CA GLY A 143 -22.89 -11.71 -14.09
C GLY A 143 -22.43 -12.57 -12.91
N VAL A 144 -21.18 -12.49 -12.50
CA VAL A 144 -20.62 -13.21 -11.36
C VAL A 144 -20.64 -12.39 -10.06
N PHE A 145 -20.75 -11.06 -10.15
CA PHE A 145 -20.95 -10.15 -9.01
C PHE A 145 -22.23 -9.34 -9.20
N HIS A 146 -22.81 -8.86 -8.09
CA HIS A 146 -24.03 -8.05 -8.11
C HIS A 146 -23.92 -6.93 -7.07
N THR A 147 -23.59 -5.74 -7.54
CA THR A 147 -23.60 -4.49 -6.76
C THR A 147 -23.85 -3.30 -7.69
N ASP A 148 -24.61 -2.31 -7.21
CA ASP A 148 -24.84 -1.04 -7.92
C ASP A 148 -23.79 0.03 -7.58
N ILE A 149 -22.90 -0.26 -6.63
CA ILE A 149 -21.91 0.67 -6.06
C ILE A 149 -20.51 0.04 -6.01
N PRO A 150 -19.88 -0.26 -7.18
CA PRO A 150 -18.61 -0.98 -7.25
C PRO A 150 -17.46 -0.29 -6.49
N LEU A 151 -17.38 1.04 -6.55
CA LEU A 151 -16.32 1.81 -5.89
C LEU A 151 -16.47 1.74 -4.37
N GLU A 152 -17.63 2.09 -3.84
CA GLU A 152 -17.90 2.11 -2.41
C GLU A 152 -17.80 0.69 -1.80
N THR A 153 -18.23 -0.33 -2.56
CA THR A 153 -18.06 -1.73 -2.15
C THR A 153 -16.56 -2.08 -2.06
N SER A 154 -15.77 -1.67 -3.02
CA SER A 154 -14.31 -1.89 -3.01
C SER A 154 -13.61 -1.14 -1.88
N GLU A 155 -13.97 0.12 -1.66
CA GLU A 155 -13.47 0.93 -0.54
C GLU A 155 -13.78 0.28 0.81
N PHE A 156 -15.00 -0.20 1.00
CA PHE A 156 -15.43 -0.87 2.23
C PHE A 156 -14.66 -2.17 2.45
N ILE A 157 -14.53 -3.01 1.41
CA ILE A 157 -13.79 -4.28 1.48
C ILE A 157 -12.33 -4.02 1.83
N LEU A 158 -11.65 -3.13 1.09
CA LEU A 158 -10.24 -2.83 1.31
C LEU A 158 -9.98 -2.24 2.69
N THR A 159 -10.79 -1.25 3.10
CA THR A 159 -10.66 -0.63 4.43
C THR A 159 -10.84 -1.67 5.53
N SER A 160 -11.87 -2.52 5.41
CA SER A 160 -12.17 -3.55 6.40
C SER A 160 -11.03 -4.56 6.52
N ILE A 161 -10.50 -5.04 5.39
CA ILE A 161 -9.39 -5.99 5.39
C ILE A 161 -8.14 -5.34 5.98
N GLN A 162 -7.68 -4.22 5.40
CA GLN A 162 -6.44 -3.55 5.82
C GLN A 162 -6.48 -3.18 7.29
N PHE A 163 -7.57 -2.57 7.77
CA PHE A 163 -7.65 -2.09 9.14
C PHE A 163 -7.84 -3.23 10.15
N LEU A 164 -8.70 -4.22 9.86
CA LEU A 164 -9.01 -5.29 10.80
C LEU A 164 -7.96 -6.41 10.87
N THR A 165 -7.07 -6.50 9.89
CA THR A 165 -5.94 -7.46 9.93
C THR A 165 -4.62 -6.82 10.33
N ASP A 166 -4.61 -5.52 10.55
CA ASP A 166 -3.41 -4.76 10.87
C ASP A 166 -2.99 -4.94 12.33
N VAL A 167 -1.80 -5.50 12.52
CA VAL A 167 -1.22 -5.75 13.84
C VAL A 167 -0.66 -4.50 14.51
N GLY A 168 -0.48 -3.41 13.77
CA GLY A 168 -0.09 -2.11 14.31
C GLY A 168 -1.22 -1.42 15.07
N PHE A 169 -2.49 -1.67 14.68
CA PHE A 169 -3.67 -1.14 15.37
C PHE A 169 -4.20 -2.08 16.44
N TYR A 170 -4.13 -3.39 16.22
CA TYR A 170 -4.74 -4.38 17.10
C TYR A 170 -3.72 -5.42 17.56
N PRO A 171 -3.66 -5.72 18.84
CA PRO A 171 -2.78 -6.75 19.40
C PRO A 171 -3.37 -8.16 19.15
N TRP A 172 -3.61 -8.49 17.88
CA TRP A 172 -4.16 -9.79 17.52
C TRP A 172 -3.15 -10.91 17.78
N THR A 173 -3.60 -11.99 18.39
CA THR A 173 -2.81 -13.22 18.40
C THR A 173 -2.78 -13.83 16.99
N PRO A 174 -1.75 -14.61 16.62
CA PRO A 174 -1.69 -15.30 15.33
C PRO A 174 -2.95 -16.13 15.05
N GLU A 175 -3.48 -16.83 16.05
CA GLU A 175 -4.73 -17.60 15.95
C GLU A 175 -5.94 -16.70 15.63
N THR A 176 -6.05 -15.56 16.30
CA THR A 176 -7.13 -14.60 16.05
C THR A 176 -7.03 -14.00 14.65
N LEU A 177 -5.82 -13.71 14.18
CA LEU A 177 -5.58 -13.19 12.84
C LEU A 177 -5.91 -14.23 11.77
N MET A 178 -5.48 -15.48 11.95
CA MET A 178 -5.82 -16.59 11.05
C MET A 178 -7.32 -16.81 10.91
N ARG A 179 -8.05 -16.78 12.04
CA ARG A 179 -9.52 -16.89 12.03
C ARG A 179 -10.17 -15.78 11.21
N ARG A 180 -9.68 -14.54 11.29
CA ARG A 180 -10.18 -13.41 10.49
C ARG A 180 -9.85 -13.60 9.02
N ALA A 181 -8.61 -13.92 8.69
CA ALA A 181 -8.19 -14.18 7.32
C ALA A 181 -9.04 -15.27 6.66
N ALA A 182 -9.35 -16.35 7.39
CA ALA A 182 -10.20 -17.41 6.89
C ALA A 182 -11.67 -16.99 6.64
N ALA A 183 -12.15 -15.94 7.32
CA ALA A 183 -13.51 -15.41 7.14
C ALA A 183 -13.64 -14.40 5.99
N ILE A 184 -12.53 -13.78 5.56
CA ILE A 184 -12.51 -12.72 4.54
C ILE A 184 -13.19 -13.17 3.23
N PRO A 185 -12.90 -14.34 2.63
CA PRO A 185 -13.54 -14.77 1.39
C PRO A 185 -15.06 -14.76 1.46
N ALA A 186 -15.62 -15.37 2.48
CA ALA A 186 -17.08 -15.44 2.66
C ALA A 186 -17.73 -14.07 2.86
N ILE A 187 -17.04 -13.14 3.50
CA ILE A 187 -17.50 -11.75 3.69
C ILE A 187 -17.52 -11.02 2.33
N ILE A 188 -16.45 -11.14 1.55
CA ILE A 188 -16.38 -10.53 0.21
C ILE A 188 -17.46 -11.11 -0.70
N GLU A 189 -17.62 -12.44 -0.71
CA GLU A 189 -18.64 -13.14 -1.48
C GLU A 189 -20.05 -12.65 -1.12
N SER A 190 -20.31 -12.44 0.16
CA SER A 190 -21.59 -11.91 0.63
C SER A 190 -21.81 -10.46 0.18
N LEU A 191 -20.80 -9.60 0.24
CA LEU A 191 -20.90 -8.19 -0.17
C LEU A 191 -21.07 -8.02 -1.68
N LEU A 192 -20.45 -8.88 -2.46
CA LEU A 192 -20.53 -8.88 -3.92
C LEU A 192 -21.66 -9.76 -4.47
N ASN A 193 -22.41 -10.46 -3.62
CA ASN A 193 -23.34 -11.51 -4.00
C ASN A 193 -22.71 -12.52 -4.97
N ALA A 194 -21.43 -12.86 -4.75
CA ALA A 194 -20.66 -13.77 -5.56
C ALA A 194 -20.91 -15.24 -5.17
N PRO A 195 -20.70 -16.21 -6.07
CA PRO A 195 -20.79 -17.63 -5.74
C PRO A 195 -19.81 -18.01 -4.61
N ALA A 196 -20.23 -18.91 -3.73
CA ALA A 196 -19.38 -19.40 -2.64
C ALA A 196 -18.10 -20.05 -3.18
N GLY A 197 -16.96 -19.72 -2.58
CA GLY A 197 -15.63 -20.20 -2.98
C GLY A 197 -14.94 -19.34 -4.04
N SER A 198 -15.58 -18.28 -4.56
CA SER A 198 -15.00 -17.38 -5.57
C SER A 198 -13.71 -16.72 -5.10
N PHE A 199 -13.58 -16.41 -3.81
CA PHE A 199 -12.42 -15.73 -3.21
C PHE A 199 -11.58 -16.64 -2.31
N GLN A 200 -11.69 -17.97 -2.45
CA GLN A 200 -10.94 -18.92 -1.62
C GLN A 200 -9.41 -18.78 -1.74
N PHE A 201 -8.91 -18.22 -2.83
CA PHE A 201 -7.50 -17.94 -3.04
C PHE A 201 -6.91 -16.88 -2.07
N LEU A 202 -7.78 -16.12 -1.37
CA LEU A 202 -7.36 -15.16 -0.35
C LEU A 202 -7.01 -15.81 1.00
N VAL A 203 -7.37 -17.07 1.22
CA VAL A 203 -7.00 -17.79 2.44
C VAL A 203 -5.51 -18.11 2.39
N PRO A 204 -4.72 -17.66 3.36
CA PRO A 204 -3.30 -18.00 3.42
C PRO A 204 -3.13 -19.52 3.44
N GLN A 205 -2.37 -20.06 2.50
CA GLN A 205 -1.98 -21.47 2.53
C GLN A 205 -0.75 -21.59 3.41
N PHE A 206 -0.95 -22.03 4.65
CA PHE A 206 0.17 -22.39 5.49
C PHE A 206 0.68 -23.77 5.11
N PRO A 207 2.00 -24.00 5.03
CA PRO A 207 2.53 -25.33 4.86
C PRO A 207 2.00 -26.20 6.02
N GLN A 208 1.36 -27.31 5.68
CA GLN A 208 1.02 -28.31 6.68
C GLN A 208 2.34 -28.94 7.13
N GLU A 209 2.65 -28.85 8.42
CA GLU A 209 3.78 -29.56 9.03
C GLU A 209 3.61 -31.08 8.90
#